data_1e5ec4b42773dd461f29bc6f45dca623
#
_entry.id   1e5ec4b42773dd461f29bc6f45dca623
#
_cell.length_a   1.000
_cell.length_b   1.000
_cell.length_c   1.000
_cell.angle_alpha   90.00
_cell.angle_beta   90.00
_cell.angle_gamma   90.00
#
_symmetry.space_group_name_H-M   'P 1'
#
loop_
_entity.id
_entity.type
_entity.pdbx_description
1 polymer ?
#
loop_
_entity_poly.entity_id
_entity_poly.type
_entity_poly.pdbx_seq_one_letter_code
_entity_poly.pdbx_strand_id
1 'polypeptide(L)'
;MAILPSKARPATPWAARRAGEDYGVHADPDWRDIDWSEHLRSAEIDGRRVQYVDMGSGDGRPVVFVHGIAGNWQNWLENLPRFAQERRVVALDLPGFGGSEDPAADVSIPGLGRAVEALCDQLELGEVALVGNSMGGFIAAETAIQFPERVERLVLVSAAGITIASLNRNVVKAWGRAAVMAGARSAAETRMAILRPRLRHMVFATLFRHPTRIPTETIFEIAAGAGRRAFRPTLEAMLDYDFRDRLPEIRCPTLIVWGAEDMIIPAHDADEFERSIPGARKVVFDDTGHVPMVERPMTFNECVLEFISEPRGQQTEDVGKPAAGVSS
;
A
#
# COMPACT_ATOMS: atom_id res chain seq x y z
N MET A 1 -13.54 -15.41 -3.79
CA MET A 1 -13.83 -15.35 -5.25
C MET A 1 -13.26 -14.02 -5.73
N ALA A 2 -12.27 -14.05 -6.61
CA ALA A 2 -11.63 -12.83 -7.12
C ALA A 2 -12.68 -12.00 -7.88
N ILE A 3 -12.75 -10.70 -7.59
CA ILE A 3 -13.75 -9.79 -8.16
C ILE A 3 -13.21 -9.19 -9.44
N LEU A 4 -11.91 -9.05 -9.48
CA LEU A 4 -11.17 -8.54 -10.61
C LEU A 4 -10.73 -9.72 -11.51
N PRO A 5 -10.52 -9.50 -12.81
CA PRO A 5 -10.13 -10.53 -13.75
C PRO A 5 -8.67 -11.00 -13.56
N SER A 6 -8.25 -11.17 -12.30
CA SER A 6 -6.95 -11.74 -12.00
C SER A 6 -6.90 -13.21 -12.37
N LYS A 7 -5.85 -13.64 -13.07
CA LYS A 7 -5.57 -15.04 -13.34
C LYS A 7 -4.94 -15.76 -12.12
N ALA A 8 -4.54 -15.00 -11.10
CA ALA A 8 -3.97 -15.53 -9.87
C ALA A 8 -5.00 -16.42 -9.14
N ARG A 9 -4.52 -17.47 -8.53
CA ARG A 9 -5.31 -18.42 -7.75
C ARG A 9 -4.76 -18.52 -6.33
N PRO A 10 -5.60 -18.81 -5.31
CA PRO A 10 -5.11 -19.04 -3.97
C PRO A 10 -4.03 -20.13 -3.98
N ALA A 11 -2.94 -19.88 -3.24
CA ALA A 11 -1.96 -20.92 -3.00
C ALA A 11 -2.60 -22.06 -2.21
N THR A 12 -2.17 -23.29 -2.45
CA THR A 12 -2.54 -24.37 -1.56
C THR A 12 -1.81 -24.21 -0.21
N PRO A 13 -2.38 -24.66 0.92
CA PRO A 13 -1.69 -24.58 2.21
C PRO A 13 -0.30 -25.26 2.23
N TRP A 14 -0.07 -26.23 1.36
CA TRP A 14 1.21 -26.92 1.17
C TRP A 14 2.26 -26.09 0.44
N ALA A 15 1.84 -25.18 -0.43
CA ALA A 15 2.74 -24.28 -1.15
C ALA A 15 3.52 -23.36 -0.18
N ALA A 16 2.92 -23.00 0.95
CA ALA A 16 3.57 -22.20 1.99
C ALA A 16 4.90 -22.78 2.49
N ARG A 17 5.12 -24.10 2.37
CA ARG A 17 6.40 -24.75 2.73
C ARG A 17 7.52 -24.45 1.72
N ARG A 18 7.19 -23.98 0.55
CA ARG A 18 8.11 -23.66 -0.55
C ARG A 18 8.29 -22.14 -0.73
N ALA A 19 7.60 -21.32 0.06
CA ALA A 19 7.81 -19.89 0.07
C ALA A 19 9.28 -19.58 0.41
N GLY A 20 9.85 -18.58 -0.25
CA GLY A 20 11.23 -18.16 -0.02
C GLY A 20 11.52 -17.84 1.46
N GLU A 21 12.78 -17.84 1.84
CA GLU A 21 13.20 -17.59 3.23
C GLU A 21 12.85 -16.19 3.71
N ASP A 22 12.79 -15.22 2.80
CA ASP A 22 12.41 -13.82 3.01
C ASP A 22 10.91 -13.59 3.15
N TYR A 23 10.06 -14.64 2.93
CA TYR A 23 8.61 -14.51 2.97
C TYR A 23 8.06 -14.55 4.40
N GLY A 24 7.37 -13.48 4.81
CA GLY A 24 6.68 -13.39 6.09
C GLY A 24 7.62 -13.39 7.30
N VAL A 25 8.85 -12.91 7.14
CA VAL A 25 9.77 -12.63 8.23
C VAL A 25 9.63 -11.18 8.66
N HIS A 26 9.89 -10.90 9.94
CA HIS A 26 9.95 -9.52 10.40
C HIS A 26 11.15 -8.79 9.77
N ALA A 27 10.97 -7.52 9.44
CA ALA A 27 12.06 -6.66 9.02
C ALA A 27 12.95 -6.30 10.21
N ASP A 28 14.17 -5.84 9.92
CA ASP A 28 15.10 -5.29 10.90
C ASP A 28 15.23 -3.77 10.66
N PRO A 29 15.00 -2.94 11.68
CA PRO A 29 14.61 -3.23 13.08
C PRO A 29 13.19 -3.81 13.22
N ASP A 30 13.00 -4.64 14.24
CA ASP A 30 11.71 -5.25 14.54
C ASP A 30 10.73 -4.21 15.12
N TRP A 31 9.59 -4.04 14.47
CA TRP A 31 8.56 -3.09 14.89
C TRP A 31 7.97 -3.38 16.27
N ARG A 32 8.10 -4.62 16.78
CA ARG A 32 7.61 -5.04 18.09
C ARG A 32 8.42 -4.47 19.25
N ASP A 33 9.65 -4.06 18.98
CA ASP A 33 10.56 -3.48 19.98
C ASP A 33 10.36 -1.95 20.13
N ILE A 34 9.41 -1.35 19.37
CA ILE A 34 9.16 0.09 19.35
C ILE A 34 7.95 0.44 20.21
N ASP A 35 8.09 1.45 21.08
CA ASP A 35 6.95 2.09 21.74
C ASP A 35 6.28 3.07 20.77
N TRP A 36 5.28 2.59 20.06
CA TRP A 36 4.55 3.38 19.07
C TRP A 36 3.81 4.59 19.66
N SER A 37 3.55 4.61 20.97
CA SER A 37 2.90 5.75 21.63
C SER A 37 3.79 7.01 21.60
N GLU A 38 5.10 6.83 21.52
CA GLU A 38 6.06 7.93 21.40
C GLU A 38 6.09 8.56 20.01
N HIS A 39 5.56 7.87 19.01
CA HIS A 39 5.56 8.27 17.60
C HIS A 39 4.18 8.66 17.06
N LEU A 40 3.11 8.26 17.76
CA LEU A 40 1.74 8.54 17.34
C LEU A 40 1.40 10.02 17.58
N ARG A 41 0.89 10.68 16.55
CA ARG A 41 0.57 12.11 16.52
C ARG A 41 -0.80 12.33 15.90
N SER A 42 -1.27 13.57 15.98
CA SER A 42 -2.46 14.02 15.24
C SER A 42 -2.29 15.44 14.76
N ALA A 43 -2.90 15.74 13.61
CA ALA A 43 -3.00 17.05 13.00
C ALA A 43 -4.47 17.37 12.74
N GLU A 44 -4.80 18.64 12.56
CA GLU A 44 -6.13 19.07 12.14
C GLU A 44 -6.11 19.44 10.66
N ILE A 45 -6.78 18.66 9.83
CA ILE A 45 -6.91 18.89 8.39
C ILE A 45 -8.39 19.14 8.08
N ASP A 46 -8.69 20.27 7.48
CA ASP A 46 -10.08 20.70 7.18
C ASP A 46 -11.02 20.63 8.39
N GLY A 47 -10.52 21.00 9.58
CA GLY A 47 -11.28 20.97 10.84
C GLY A 47 -11.56 19.55 11.35
N ARG A 48 -10.79 18.56 10.90
CA ARG A 48 -10.90 17.14 11.30
C ARG A 48 -9.56 16.60 11.75
N ARG A 49 -9.58 15.80 12.81
CA ARG A 49 -8.37 15.16 13.32
C ARG A 49 -7.93 14.04 12.40
N VAL A 50 -6.69 14.13 11.92
CA VAL A 50 -5.97 13.10 11.18
C VAL A 50 -4.88 12.54 12.07
N GLN A 51 -4.89 11.21 12.29
CA GLN A 51 -3.87 10.51 13.05
C GLN A 51 -2.75 10.07 12.12
N TYR A 52 -1.52 10.12 12.61
CA TYR A 52 -0.34 9.64 11.88
C TYR A 52 0.77 9.21 12.85
N VAL A 53 1.69 8.41 12.34
CA VAL A 53 2.99 8.12 12.96
C VAL A 53 4.02 9.02 12.32
N ASP A 54 4.93 9.56 13.14
CA ASP A 54 6.05 10.41 12.72
C ASP A 54 7.31 9.94 13.46
N MET A 55 8.30 9.44 12.73
CA MET A 55 9.52 8.91 13.31
C MET A 55 10.72 9.11 12.38
N GLY A 56 11.93 8.95 12.95
CA GLY A 56 13.18 9.18 12.22
C GLY A 56 13.49 10.67 12.06
N SER A 57 14.75 10.97 11.77
CA SER A 57 15.25 12.37 11.66
C SER A 57 16.42 12.48 10.69
N GLY A 58 16.58 11.51 9.78
CA GLY A 58 17.68 11.52 8.81
C GLY A 58 17.62 12.71 7.85
N ASP A 59 18.77 13.07 7.28
CA ASP A 59 18.92 14.22 6.36
C ASP A 59 18.30 13.96 4.96
N GLY A 60 17.87 12.73 4.69
CA GLY A 60 17.17 12.38 3.46
C GLY A 60 15.77 12.98 3.40
N ARG A 61 15.22 13.11 2.18
CA ARG A 61 13.84 13.57 2.03
C ARG A 61 12.86 12.67 2.77
N PRO A 62 11.83 13.28 3.40
CA PRO A 62 10.82 12.52 4.13
C PRO A 62 10.10 11.51 3.24
N VAL A 63 9.69 10.40 3.83
CA VAL A 63 8.86 9.39 3.16
C VAL A 63 7.47 9.39 3.79
N VAL A 64 6.44 9.49 2.95
CA VAL A 64 5.04 9.47 3.37
C VAL A 64 4.39 8.20 2.88
N PHE A 65 3.79 7.43 3.79
CA PHE A 65 3.16 6.15 3.51
C PHE A 65 1.63 6.27 3.58
N VAL A 66 0.95 5.81 2.52
CA VAL A 66 -0.50 5.87 2.36
C VAL A 66 -1.08 4.46 2.25
N HIS A 67 -1.90 4.07 3.22
CA HIS A 67 -2.48 2.73 3.31
C HIS A 67 -3.60 2.46 2.30
N GLY A 68 -3.91 1.18 2.09
CA GLY A 68 -5.02 0.71 1.26
C GLY A 68 -6.40 0.84 1.92
N ILE A 69 -7.46 0.52 1.16
CA ILE A 69 -8.83 0.52 1.67
C ILE A 69 -8.97 -0.47 2.85
N ALA A 70 -9.70 -0.10 3.87
CA ALA A 70 -9.84 -0.83 5.13
C ALA A 70 -8.52 -0.99 5.91
N GLY A 71 -7.46 -0.29 5.52
CA GLY A 71 -6.19 -0.25 6.22
C GLY A 71 -6.09 0.91 7.22
N ASN A 72 -4.91 1.07 7.74
CA ASN A 72 -4.45 2.10 8.65
C ASN A 72 -2.92 2.19 8.58
N TRP A 73 -2.29 3.08 9.35
CA TRP A 73 -0.83 3.22 9.36
C TRP A 73 -0.10 1.90 9.70
N GLN A 74 -0.73 0.98 10.46
CA GLN A 74 -0.12 -0.30 10.81
C GLN A 74 0.12 -1.23 9.61
N ASN A 75 -0.42 -0.92 8.45
CA ASN A 75 -0.06 -1.64 7.22
C ASN A 75 1.44 -1.52 6.88
N TRP A 76 2.14 -0.55 7.49
CA TRP A 76 3.53 -0.22 7.24
C TRP A 76 4.48 -0.60 8.40
N LEU A 77 4.00 -1.37 9.40
CA LEU A 77 4.80 -1.76 10.57
C LEU A 77 6.15 -2.41 10.20
N GLU A 78 6.16 -3.27 9.19
CA GLU A 78 7.37 -3.96 8.72
C GLU A 78 8.33 -3.04 7.92
N ASN A 79 7.94 -1.78 7.69
CA ASN A 79 8.68 -0.87 6.84
C ASN A 79 9.17 0.36 7.60
N LEU A 80 8.31 0.97 8.41
CA LEU A 80 8.60 2.23 9.12
C LEU A 80 9.92 2.22 9.89
N PRO A 81 10.25 1.17 10.69
CA PRO A 81 11.49 1.17 11.48
C PRO A 81 12.74 1.21 10.60
N ARG A 82 12.74 0.48 9.48
CA ARG A 82 13.89 0.42 8.57
C ARG A 82 14.11 1.76 7.85
N PHE A 83 13.02 2.38 7.38
CA PHE A 83 13.10 3.69 6.72
C PHE A 83 13.49 4.81 7.69
N ALA A 84 13.04 4.72 8.94
CA ALA A 84 13.32 5.72 9.98
C ALA A 84 14.80 5.79 10.39
N GLN A 85 15.59 4.76 10.10
CA GLN A 85 17.05 4.78 10.30
C GLN A 85 17.75 5.81 9.40
N GLU A 86 17.18 6.11 8.24
CA GLU A 86 17.81 6.95 7.22
C GLU A 86 17.05 8.26 6.96
N ARG A 87 15.76 8.30 7.26
CA ARG A 87 14.85 9.39 6.85
C ARG A 87 13.79 9.66 7.91
N ARG A 88 13.21 10.86 7.87
CA ARG A 88 11.93 11.10 8.54
C ARG A 88 10.84 10.35 7.79
N VAL A 89 10.01 9.59 8.49
CA VAL A 89 8.90 8.83 7.93
C VAL A 89 7.59 9.22 8.58
N VAL A 90 6.57 9.37 7.74
CA VAL A 90 5.20 9.68 8.17
C VAL A 90 4.27 8.63 7.57
N ALA A 91 3.48 7.96 8.41
CA ALA A 91 2.42 7.05 7.97
C ALA A 91 1.08 7.54 8.52
N LEU A 92 0.17 7.97 7.64
CA LEU A 92 -1.08 8.54 8.08
C LEU A 92 -2.22 7.51 8.07
N ASP A 93 -3.19 7.75 8.94
CA ASP A 93 -4.54 7.21 8.77
C ASP A 93 -5.33 8.17 7.90
N LEU A 94 -5.73 7.74 6.71
CA LEU A 94 -6.56 8.56 5.83
C LEU A 94 -7.86 8.97 6.52
N PRO A 95 -8.45 10.14 6.19
CA PRO A 95 -9.75 10.56 6.73
C PRO A 95 -10.80 9.45 6.64
N GLY A 96 -11.42 9.13 7.79
CA GLY A 96 -12.39 8.05 7.93
C GLY A 96 -11.83 6.65 8.19
N PHE A 97 -10.50 6.51 8.30
CA PHE A 97 -9.82 5.25 8.59
C PHE A 97 -8.98 5.35 9.87
N GLY A 98 -8.54 4.19 10.38
CA GLY A 98 -7.69 4.11 11.55
C GLY A 98 -8.21 4.92 12.74
N GLY A 99 -7.39 5.78 13.29
CA GLY A 99 -7.72 6.72 14.35
C GLY A 99 -8.14 8.10 13.85
N SER A 100 -8.19 8.34 12.52
CA SER A 100 -8.64 9.61 11.95
C SER A 100 -10.16 9.75 12.00
N GLU A 101 -10.64 11.01 12.10
CA GLU A 101 -12.06 11.33 12.01
C GLU A 101 -12.59 11.20 10.57
N ASP A 102 -13.92 11.08 10.45
CA ASP A 102 -14.57 11.10 9.14
C ASP A 102 -14.29 12.43 8.42
N PRO A 103 -14.12 12.45 7.09
CA PRO A 103 -13.83 13.67 6.35
C PRO A 103 -14.96 14.70 6.48
N ALA A 104 -14.61 15.98 6.34
CA ALA A 104 -15.57 17.08 6.44
C ALA A 104 -16.52 17.17 5.25
N ALA A 105 -16.13 16.60 4.11
CA ALA A 105 -16.90 16.58 2.86
C ALA A 105 -17.06 15.15 2.35
N ASP A 106 -17.81 14.98 1.25
CA ASP A 106 -17.95 13.69 0.59
C ASP A 106 -16.59 13.13 0.15
N VAL A 107 -16.40 11.84 0.35
CA VAL A 107 -15.16 11.16 0.00
C VAL A 107 -14.96 11.17 -1.53
N SER A 108 -13.78 11.60 -1.97
CA SER A 108 -13.34 11.48 -3.35
C SER A 108 -11.83 11.21 -3.41
N ILE A 109 -11.36 10.54 -4.46
CA ILE A 109 -9.92 10.27 -4.62
C ILE A 109 -9.12 11.58 -4.69
N PRO A 110 -9.52 12.60 -5.48
CA PRO A 110 -8.85 13.90 -5.43
C PRO A 110 -8.90 14.60 -4.06
N GLY A 111 -9.99 14.42 -3.31
CA GLY A 111 -10.12 14.97 -1.96
C GLY A 111 -9.16 14.31 -0.96
N LEU A 112 -9.01 12.99 -1.03
CA LEU A 112 -8.03 12.26 -0.21
C LEU A 112 -6.59 12.64 -0.58
N GLY A 113 -6.30 12.89 -1.87
CA GLY A 113 -5.01 13.43 -2.32
C GLY A 113 -4.70 14.80 -1.71
N ARG A 114 -5.70 15.71 -1.67
CA ARG A 114 -5.56 17.00 -0.98
C ARG A 114 -5.33 16.86 0.52
N ALA A 115 -5.95 15.87 1.18
CA ALA A 115 -5.71 15.62 2.60
C ALA A 115 -4.27 15.14 2.87
N VAL A 116 -3.70 14.32 1.98
CA VAL A 116 -2.27 13.92 2.04
C VAL A 116 -1.37 15.16 1.90
N GLU A 117 -1.64 16.01 0.90
CA GLU A 117 -0.88 17.25 0.68
C GLU A 117 -0.98 18.19 1.89
N ALA A 118 -2.18 18.43 2.40
CA ALA A 118 -2.41 19.32 3.54
C ALA A 118 -1.66 18.83 4.80
N LEU A 119 -1.56 17.50 5.01
CA LEU A 119 -0.75 16.95 6.08
C LEU A 119 0.74 17.22 5.84
N CYS A 120 1.24 17.00 4.62
CA CYS A 120 2.63 17.29 4.28
C CYS A 120 2.98 18.76 4.49
N ASP A 121 2.08 19.67 4.11
CA ASP A 121 2.24 21.11 4.29
C ASP A 121 2.26 21.49 5.77
N GLN A 122 1.30 21.01 6.57
CA GLN A 122 1.24 21.29 8.00
C GLN A 122 2.45 20.75 8.77
N LEU A 123 3.06 19.66 8.31
CA LEU A 123 4.27 19.07 8.90
C LEU A 123 5.57 19.68 8.33
N GLU A 124 5.45 20.64 7.42
CA GLU A 124 6.58 21.32 6.77
C GLU A 124 7.56 20.32 6.10
N LEU A 125 7.02 19.25 5.47
CA LEU A 125 7.86 18.18 4.92
C LEU A 125 8.63 18.58 3.66
N GLY A 126 8.26 19.67 2.99
CA GLY A 126 8.84 20.01 1.69
C GLY A 126 8.52 18.94 0.63
N GLU A 127 9.49 18.62 -0.24
CA GLU A 127 9.36 17.53 -1.21
C GLU A 127 9.47 16.18 -0.50
N VAL A 128 8.62 15.22 -0.87
CA VAL A 128 8.56 13.90 -0.25
C VAL A 128 8.71 12.76 -1.25
N ALA A 129 9.17 11.61 -0.77
CA ALA A 129 8.89 10.34 -1.43
C ALA A 129 7.52 9.84 -0.96
N LEU A 130 6.60 9.60 -1.88
CA LEU A 130 5.23 9.18 -1.56
C LEU A 130 5.03 7.71 -1.92
N VAL A 131 4.71 6.89 -0.93
CA VAL A 131 4.55 5.43 -1.07
C VAL A 131 3.11 5.05 -0.76
N GLY A 132 2.40 4.47 -1.73
CA GLY A 132 1.00 4.12 -1.54
C GLY A 132 0.67 2.69 -1.95
N ASN A 133 -0.08 1.96 -1.10
CA ASN A 133 -0.54 0.61 -1.42
C ASN A 133 -2.02 0.59 -1.81
N SER A 134 -2.37 -0.13 -2.88
CA SER A 134 -3.76 -0.36 -3.30
C SER A 134 -4.50 0.96 -3.54
N MET A 135 -5.58 1.24 -2.81
CA MET A 135 -6.23 2.55 -2.79
C MET A 135 -5.25 3.69 -2.46
N GLY A 136 -4.32 3.47 -1.53
CA GLY A 136 -3.28 4.44 -1.20
C GLY A 136 -2.36 4.75 -2.39
N GLY A 137 -2.10 3.77 -3.25
CA GLY A 137 -1.39 3.97 -4.52
C GLY A 137 -2.18 4.83 -5.50
N PHE A 138 -3.49 4.62 -5.59
CA PHE A 138 -4.38 5.48 -6.38
C PHE A 138 -4.35 6.94 -5.89
N ILE A 139 -4.45 7.12 -4.56
CA ILE A 139 -4.38 8.45 -3.93
C ILE A 139 -3.00 9.08 -4.13
N ALA A 140 -1.92 8.31 -3.99
CA ALA A 140 -0.56 8.80 -4.16
C ALA A 140 -0.29 9.27 -5.60
N ALA A 141 -0.77 8.51 -6.60
CA ALA A 141 -0.68 8.91 -8.01
C ALA A 141 -1.49 10.19 -8.27
N GLU A 142 -2.72 10.30 -7.73
CA GLU A 142 -3.52 11.50 -7.84
C GLU A 142 -2.87 12.70 -7.13
N THR A 143 -2.23 12.48 -5.98
CA THR A 143 -1.47 13.53 -5.28
C THR A 143 -0.31 14.04 -6.14
N ALA A 144 0.43 13.12 -6.78
CA ALA A 144 1.53 13.49 -7.69
C ALA A 144 1.05 14.28 -8.93
N ILE A 145 -0.17 14.00 -9.41
CA ILE A 145 -0.79 14.75 -10.51
C ILE A 145 -1.22 16.15 -10.03
N GLN A 146 -1.88 16.26 -8.87
CA GLN A 146 -2.38 17.55 -8.38
C GLN A 146 -1.25 18.46 -7.86
N PHE A 147 -0.22 17.87 -7.26
CA PHE A 147 0.84 18.59 -6.56
C PHE A 147 2.23 18.10 -7.01
N PRO A 148 2.61 18.31 -8.28
CA PRO A 148 3.86 17.76 -8.83
C PRO A 148 5.12 18.26 -8.14
N GLU A 149 5.08 19.44 -7.50
CA GLU A 149 6.20 20.01 -6.76
C GLU A 149 6.36 19.40 -5.35
N ARG A 150 5.31 18.70 -4.86
CA ARG A 150 5.35 18.01 -3.56
C ARG A 150 5.99 16.64 -3.66
N VAL A 151 5.75 15.92 -4.74
CA VAL A 151 6.16 14.52 -4.87
C VAL A 151 7.45 14.42 -5.70
N GLU A 152 8.56 14.19 -5.01
CA GLU A 152 9.86 13.98 -5.68
C GLU A 152 10.00 12.58 -6.25
N ARG A 153 9.50 11.58 -5.52
CA ARG A 153 9.51 10.17 -5.90
C ARG A 153 8.16 9.55 -5.60
N LEU A 154 7.67 8.75 -6.50
CA LEU A 154 6.40 8.03 -6.32
C LEU A 154 6.64 6.53 -6.31
N VAL A 155 6.07 5.83 -5.32
CA VAL A 155 6.08 4.37 -5.26
C VAL A 155 4.66 3.85 -5.22
N LEU A 156 4.27 3.11 -6.26
CA LEU A 156 2.95 2.52 -6.44
C LEU A 156 3.00 1.03 -6.10
N VAL A 157 2.42 0.65 -4.96
CA VAL A 157 2.45 -0.73 -4.46
C VAL A 157 1.10 -1.40 -4.71
N SER A 158 1.01 -2.33 -5.65
CA SER A 158 -0.25 -3.00 -6.03
C SER A 158 -1.40 -2.01 -6.17
N ALA A 159 -1.16 -0.87 -6.85
CA ALA A 159 -2.02 0.30 -6.85
C ALA A 159 -3.35 0.06 -7.57
N ALA A 160 -4.45 0.57 -7.00
CA ALA A 160 -5.74 0.60 -7.67
C ALA A 160 -5.79 1.74 -8.72
N GLY A 161 -6.83 1.72 -9.58
CA GLY A 161 -7.12 2.81 -10.52
C GLY A 161 -7.28 2.35 -11.97
N ILE A 162 -6.58 1.33 -12.41
CA ILE A 162 -6.64 0.81 -13.79
C ILE A 162 -7.84 -0.11 -13.97
N THR A 163 -7.75 -1.34 -13.50
CA THR A 163 -8.83 -2.32 -13.68
C THR A 163 -10.13 -1.89 -13.03
N ILE A 164 -10.07 -1.22 -11.85
CA ILE A 164 -11.28 -0.79 -11.13
C ILE A 164 -12.14 0.18 -11.95
N ALA A 165 -11.53 1.04 -12.76
CA ALA A 165 -12.24 1.97 -13.65
C ALA A 165 -13.06 1.24 -14.75
N SER A 166 -12.68 0.00 -15.08
CA SER A 166 -13.33 -0.83 -16.12
C SER A 166 -14.38 -1.78 -15.57
N LEU A 167 -14.56 -1.85 -14.24
CA LEU A 167 -15.47 -2.81 -13.62
C LEU A 167 -16.94 -2.38 -13.71
N ASN A 168 -17.82 -3.39 -13.79
CA ASN A 168 -19.24 -3.13 -13.65
C ASN A 168 -19.57 -2.66 -12.22
N ARG A 169 -19.95 -1.40 -12.08
CA ARG A 169 -20.27 -0.73 -10.80
C ARG A 169 -21.24 -1.53 -9.92
N ASN A 170 -22.26 -2.16 -10.52
CA ASN A 170 -23.26 -2.91 -9.78
C ASN A 170 -22.66 -4.17 -9.14
N VAL A 171 -21.74 -4.83 -9.84
CA VAL A 171 -21.04 -6.02 -9.35
C VAL A 171 -20.14 -5.64 -8.18
N VAL A 172 -19.38 -4.57 -8.31
CA VAL A 172 -18.47 -4.11 -7.23
C VAL A 172 -19.25 -3.58 -6.02
N LYS A 173 -20.36 -2.85 -6.23
CA LYS A 173 -21.24 -2.40 -5.13
C LYS A 173 -21.88 -3.59 -4.38
N ALA A 174 -22.29 -4.62 -5.11
CA ALA A 174 -22.81 -5.85 -4.49
C ALA A 174 -21.73 -6.57 -3.68
N TRP A 175 -20.53 -6.62 -4.20
CA TRP A 175 -19.38 -7.19 -3.50
C TRP A 175 -18.97 -6.36 -2.28
N GLY A 176 -18.89 -5.03 -2.41
CA GLY A 176 -18.61 -4.13 -1.28
C GLY A 176 -19.58 -4.33 -0.14
N ARG A 177 -20.87 -4.53 -0.43
CA ARG A 177 -21.89 -4.89 0.59
C ARG A 177 -21.60 -6.25 1.24
N ALA A 178 -21.23 -7.26 0.44
CA ALA A 178 -20.87 -8.58 0.95
C ALA A 178 -19.59 -8.53 1.79
N ALA A 179 -18.59 -7.73 1.40
CA ALA A 179 -17.36 -7.51 2.16
C ALA A 179 -17.61 -6.82 3.49
N VAL A 180 -18.46 -5.79 3.51
CA VAL A 180 -18.90 -5.13 4.76
C VAL A 180 -19.62 -6.10 5.67
N MET A 181 -20.54 -6.91 5.14
CA MET A 181 -21.24 -7.94 5.91
C MET A 181 -20.30 -9.04 6.43
N ALA A 182 -19.29 -9.43 5.63
CA ALA A 182 -18.29 -10.40 6.05
C ALA A 182 -17.27 -9.82 7.03
N GLY A 183 -16.96 -8.51 6.90
CA GLY A 183 -16.07 -7.78 7.81
C GLY A 183 -16.74 -7.38 9.14
N ALA A 184 -18.07 -7.47 9.24
CA ALA A 184 -18.82 -7.26 10.48
C ALA A 184 -18.66 -8.43 11.48
N ARG A 185 -17.58 -9.22 11.35
CA ARG A 185 -17.23 -10.26 12.33
C ARG A 185 -16.90 -9.62 13.67
N SER A 186 -17.32 -10.27 14.74
CA SER A 186 -16.90 -9.86 16.08
C SER A 186 -15.37 -9.94 16.21
N ALA A 187 -14.78 -9.13 17.10
CA ALA A 187 -13.35 -9.21 17.40
C ALA A 187 -12.92 -10.64 17.78
N ALA A 188 -13.80 -11.41 18.44
CA ALA A 188 -13.55 -12.81 18.80
C ALA A 188 -13.45 -13.73 17.56
N GLU A 189 -14.33 -13.53 16.56
CA GLU A 189 -14.29 -14.32 15.30
C GLU A 189 -13.06 -13.98 14.46
N THR A 190 -12.69 -12.71 14.38
CA THR A 190 -11.46 -12.27 13.72
C THR A 190 -10.25 -12.89 14.41
N ARG A 191 -10.16 -12.80 15.73
CA ARG A 191 -9.11 -13.44 16.53
C ARG A 191 -9.04 -14.94 16.27
N MET A 192 -10.17 -15.62 16.25
CA MET A 192 -10.23 -17.06 15.99
C MET A 192 -9.75 -17.42 14.57
N ALA A 193 -10.11 -16.59 13.57
CA ALA A 193 -9.65 -16.77 12.19
C ALA A 193 -8.14 -16.61 12.09
N ILE A 194 -7.55 -15.61 12.76
CA ILE A 194 -6.11 -15.36 12.75
C ILE A 194 -5.34 -16.48 13.44
N LEU A 195 -5.80 -16.97 14.60
CA LEU A 195 -5.08 -17.98 15.39
C LEU A 195 -5.14 -19.40 14.79
N ARG A 196 -6.13 -19.72 13.94
CA ARG A 196 -6.30 -21.03 13.35
C ARG A 196 -5.76 -21.07 11.91
N PRO A 197 -4.68 -21.81 11.59
CA PRO A 197 -4.04 -21.76 10.26
C PRO A 197 -4.97 -22.02 9.09
N ARG A 198 -5.92 -22.94 9.21
CA ARG A 198 -6.89 -23.23 8.14
C ARG A 198 -7.87 -22.06 7.92
N LEU A 199 -8.38 -21.45 8.99
CA LEU A 199 -9.27 -20.30 8.92
C LEU A 199 -8.50 -19.08 8.43
N ARG A 200 -7.27 -18.87 8.91
CA ARG A 200 -6.38 -17.80 8.45
C ARG A 200 -6.18 -17.88 6.95
N HIS A 201 -5.85 -19.07 6.43
CA HIS A 201 -5.73 -19.29 4.99
C HIS A 201 -7.02 -18.94 4.25
N MET A 202 -8.19 -19.41 4.71
CA MET A 202 -9.48 -19.14 4.04
C MET A 202 -9.83 -17.64 4.04
N VAL A 203 -9.54 -16.92 5.10
CA VAL A 203 -9.94 -15.50 5.25
C VAL A 203 -8.97 -14.57 4.51
N PHE A 204 -7.68 -14.84 4.58
CA PHE A 204 -6.65 -13.92 4.10
C PHE A 204 -5.95 -14.35 2.80
N ALA A 205 -6.34 -15.48 2.17
CA ALA A 205 -5.70 -15.97 0.95
C ALA A 205 -5.90 -15.06 -0.29
N THR A 206 -6.82 -14.11 -0.23
CA THR A 206 -6.95 -13.08 -1.29
C THR A 206 -5.98 -11.93 -1.09
N LEU A 207 -5.59 -11.64 0.16
CA LEU A 207 -4.69 -10.55 0.51
C LEU A 207 -3.22 -11.00 0.46
N PHE A 208 -2.92 -12.15 1.10
CA PHE A 208 -1.58 -12.73 1.17
C PHE A 208 -1.49 -14.00 0.32
N ARG A 209 -0.38 -14.20 -0.36
CA ARG A 209 -0.11 -15.45 -1.09
C ARG A 209 -0.05 -16.65 -0.13
N HIS A 210 0.65 -16.52 0.99
CA HIS A 210 0.79 -17.53 2.03
C HIS A 210 0.42 -17.01 3.42
N PRO A 211 -0.89 -16.86 3.74
CA PRO A 211 -1.32 -16.25 5.00
C PRO A 211 -0.78 -16.93 6.27
N THR A 212 -0.48 -18.23 6.19
CA THR A 212 0.04 -19.00 7.32
C THR A 212 1.53 -18.75 7.61
N ARG A 213 2.23 -18.07 6.69
CA ARG A 213 3.63 -17.66 6.86
C ARG A 213 3.76 -16.25 7.45
N ILE A 214 2.72 -15.43 7.32
CA ILE A 214 2.73 -14.09 7.93
C ILE A 214 2.62 -14.23 9.44
N PRO A 215 3.45 -13.51 10.22
CA PRO A 215 3.36 -13.50 11.68
C PRO A 215 1.96 -13.16 12.17
N THR A 216 1.53 -13.82 13.22
CA THR A 216 0.16 -13.68 13.73
C THR A 216 -0.12 -12.26 14.21
N GLU A 217 0.83 -11.66 14.89
CA GLU A 217 0.82 -10.30 15.41
C GLU A 217 0.67 -9.27 14.29
N THR A 218 1.41 -9.41 13.20
CA THR A 218 1.30 -8.53 12.02
C THR A 218 -0.11 -8.58 11.41
N ILE A 219 -0.71 -9.79 11.31
CA ILE A 219 -2.09 -9.91 10.82
C ILE A 219 -3.10 -9.26 11.78
N PHE A 220 -2.88 -9.34 13.10
CA PHE A 220 -3.75 -8.68 14.09
C PHE A 220 -3.76 -7.17 13.90
N GLU A 221 -2.58 -6.56 13.73
CA GLU A 221 -2.46 -5.12 13.56
C GLU A 221 -3.10 -4.65 12.25
N ILE A 222 -2.86 -5.34 11.14
CA ILE A 222 -3.48 -5.04 9.85
C ILE A 222 -5.00 -5.19 9.92
N ALA A 223 -5.50 -6.24 10.56
CA ALA A 223 -6.94 -6.49 10.68
C ALA A 223 -7.66 -5.48 11.57
N ALA A 224 -6.95 -4.77 12.46
CA ALA A 224 -7.54 -3.74 13.33
C ALA A 224 -8.11 -2.54 12.54
N GLY A 225 -7.62 -2.28 11.32
CA GLY A 225 -8.12 -1.24 10.41
C GLY A 225 -9.46 -1.58 9.74
N ALA A 226 -9.90 -2.85 9.77
CA ALA A 226 -11.10 -3.28 9.08
C ALA A 226 -12.40 -2.75 9.72
N GLY A 227 -13.44 -2.59 8.90
CA GLY A 227 -14.80 -2.29 9.38
C GLY A 227 -15.11 -0.80 9.63
N ARG A 228 -14.30 0.12 9.12
CA ARG A 228 -14.54 1.57 9.26
C ARG A 228 -15.70 2.07 8.38
N ARG A 229 -16.34 3.16 8.82
CA ARG A 229 -17.51 3.75 8.14
C ARG A 229 -17.17 4.28 6.75
N ALA A 230 -15.94 4.77 6.55
CA ALA A 230 -15.47 5.30 5.27
C ALA A 230 -15.25 4.22 4.19
N PHE A 231 -15.23 2.93 4.52
CA PHE A 231 -14.99 1.87 3.52
C PHE A 231 -15.90 1.95 2.31
N ARG A 232 -17.23 2.04 2.56
CA ARG A 232 -18.21 2.05 1.47
C ARG A 232 -18.15 3.33 0.63
N PRO A 233 -18.21 4.55 1.21
CA PRO A 233 -18.11 5.77 0.42
C PRO A 233 -16.79 5.86 -0.36
N THR A 234 -15.69 5.38 0.20
CA THR A 234 -14.38 5.36 -0.49
C THR A 234 -14.37 4.38 -1.66
N LEU A 235 -14.94 3.18 -1.49
CA LEU A 235 -15.08 2.23 -2.61
C LEU A 235 -15.93 2.82 -3.75
N GLU A 236 -17.01 3.53 -3.41
CA GLU A 236 -17.85 4.23 -4.40
C GLU A 236 -17.05 5.33 -5.10
N ALA A 237 -16.26 6.12 -4.35
CA ALA A 237 -15.38 7.15 -4.92
C ALA A 237 -14.31 6.59 -5.86
N MET A 238 -13.72 5.43 -5.53
CA MET A 238 -12.76 4.73 -6.41
C MET A 238 -13.40 4.28 -7.74
N LEU A 239 -14.68 3.90 -7.71
CA LEU A 239 -15.42 3.47 -8.90
C LEU A 239 -15.90 4.66 -9.77
N ASP A 240 -16.06 5.82 -9.15
CA ASP A 240 -16.59 7.01 -9.79
C ASP A 240 -15.49 7.89 -10.38
N TYR A 241 -14.22 7.58 -10.10
CA TYR A 241 -13.07 8.34 -10.55
C TYR A 241 -12.17 7.55 -11.48
N ASP A 242 -11.98 8.04 -12.70
CA ASP A 242 -11.05 7.50 -13.70
C ASP A 242 -9.96 8.53 -13.99
N PHE A 243 -8.72 8.19 -13.73
CA PHE A 243 -7.57 9.08 -13.90
C PHE A 243 -6.58 8.58 -14.97
N ARG A 244 -6.92 7.48 -15.67
CA ARG A 244 -6.00 6.82 -16.62
C ARG A 244 -5.45 7.79 -17.67
N ASP A 245 -6.28 8.67 -18.20
CA ASP A 245 -5.85 9.67 -19.19
C ASP A 245 -4.93 10.77 -18.58
N ARG A 246 -4.85 10.84 -17.25
CA ARG A 246 -4.04 11.79 -16.51
C ARG A 246 -2.70 11.22 -16.00
N LEU A 247 -2.48 9.90 -16.09
CA LEU A 247 -1.22 9.26 -15.69
C LEU A 247 0.02 9.86 -16.36
N PRO A 248 -0.04 10.32 -17.64
CA PRO A 248 1.09 11.02 -18.28
C PRO A 248 1.43 12.38 -17.64
N GLU A 249 0.58 12.95 -16.77
CA GLU A 249 0.86 14.19 -16.04
C GLU A 249 1.83 13.99 -14.87
N ILE A 250 2.06 12.76 -14.44
CA ILE A 250 3.02 12.42 -13.37
C ILE A 250 4.43 12.72 -13.87
N ARG A 251 5.14 13.62 -13.18
CA ARG A 251 6.45 14.14 -13.60
C ARG A 251 7.63 13.59 -12.82
N CYS A 252 7.38 13.04 -11.63
CA CYS A 252 8.42 12.48 -10.79
C CYS A 252 8.80 11.07 -11.22
N PRO A 253 10.04 10.63 -10.99
CA PRO A 253 10.42 9.24 -11.11
C PRO A 253 9.47 8.34 -10.32
N THR A 254 9.00 7.27 -10.95
CA THR A 254 7.98 6.37 -10.38
C THR A 254 8.47 4.94 -10.37
N LEU A 255 8.37 4.28 -9.21
CA LEU A 255 8.58 2.85 -9.04
C LEU A 255 7.24 2.16 -8.83
N ILE A 256 6.99 1.09 -9.58
CA ILE A 256 5.80 0.26 -9.50
C ILE A 256 6.22 -1.08 -8.90
N VAL A 257 5.70 -1.42 -7.71
CA VAL A 257 6.00 -2.68 -7.02
C VAL A 257 4.74 -3.54 -6.95
N TRP A 258 4.83 -4.79 -7.38
CA TRP A 258 3.65 -5.67 -7.43
C TRP A 258 3.97 -7.09 -7.01
N GLY A 259 2.96 -7.81 -6.50
CA GLY A 259 3.05 -9.25 -6.36
C GLY A 259 2.51 -9.97 -7.61
N ALA A 260 3.25 -10.94 -8.13
CA ALA A 260 2.85 -11.71 -9.32
C ALA A 260 1.52 -12.43 -9.13
N GLU A 261 1.20 -12.80 -7.89
CA GLU A 261 0.04 -13.58 -7.50
C GLU A 261 -1.05 -12.73 -6.83
N ASP A 262 -1.06 -11.42 -7.09
CA ASP A 262 -2.09 -10.52 -6.56
C ASP A 262 -3.47 -10.93 -7.06
N MET A 263 -4.35 -11.28 -6.10
CA MET A 263 -5.72 -11.71 -6.36
C MET A 263 -6.73 -10.57 -6.25
N ILE A 264 -6.32 -9.39 -5.78
CA ILE A 264 -7.17 -8.22 -5.60
C ILE A 264 -7.03 -7.29 -6.79
N ILE A 265 -5.81 -6.83 -7.10
CA ILE A 265 -5.52 -6.00 -8.26
C ILE A 265 -4.60 -6.81 -9.20
N PRO A 266 -5.05 -7.12 -10.43
CA PRO A 266 -4.27 -7.96 -11.33
C PRO A 266 -2.88 -7.39 -11.64
N ALA A 267 -1.86 -8.24 -11.67
CA ALA A 267 -0.49 -7.80 -11.93
C ALA A 267 -0.29 -7.12 -13.31
N HIS A 268 -1.20 -7.34 -14.26
CA HIS A 268 -1.15 -6.62 -15.54
C HIS A 268 -1.46 -5.12 -15.42
N ASP A 269 -2.07 -4.66 -14.31
CA ASP A 269 -2.25 -3.24 -14.03
C ASP A 269 -0.89 -2.55 -13.85
N ALA A 270 0.13 -3.27 -13.34
CA ALA A 270 1.50 -2.77 -13.25
C ALA A 270 2.08 -2.46 -14.65
N ASP A 271 1.76 -3.28 -15.66
CA ASP A 271 2.17 -3.04 -17.05
C ASP A 271 1.52 -1.78 -17.62
N GLU A 272 0.27 -1.51 -17.23
CA GLU A 272 -0.46 -0.32 -17.67
C GLU A 272 0.10 0.94 -17.02
N PHE A 273 0.36 0.92 -15.71
CA PHE A 273 1.04 2.02 -15.03
C PHE A 273 2.41 2.32 -15.65
N GLU A 274 3.23 1.29 -15.91
CA GLU A 274 4.57 1.43 -16.51
C GLU A 274 4.49 2.06 -17.91
N ARG A 275 3.51 1.68 -18.72
CA ARG A 275 3.32 2.25 -20.07
C ARG A 275 2.79 3.69 -20.04
N SER A 276 1.97 4.01 -19.05
CA SER A 276 1.24 5.30 -19.00
C SER A 276 2.00 6.40 -18.27
N ILE A 277 2.89 6.05 -17.33
CA ILE A 277 3.67 7.02 -16.57
C ILE A 277 5.06 7.16 -17.20
N PRO A 278 5.44 8.37 -17.67
CA PRO A 278 6.74 8.58 -18.30
C PRO A 278 7.91 8.20 -17.38
N GLY A 279 8.80 7.33 -17.85
CA GLY A 279 10.00 6.92 -17.11
C GLY A 279 9.74 6.04 -15.87
N ALA A 280 8.53 5.49 -15.73
CA ALA A 280 8.24 4.56 -14.64
C ALA A 280 9.02 3.24 -14.80
N ARG A 281 9.42 2.67 -13.68
CA ARG A 281 10.08 1.35 -13.58
C ARG A 281 9.21 0.41 -12.78
N LYS A 282 9.21 -0.87 -13.18
CA LYS A 282 8.40 -1.90 -12.54
C LYS A 282 9.26 -3.02 -11.96
N VAL A 283 8.89 -3.45 -10.75
CA VAL A 283 9.43 -4.63 -10.09
C VAL A 283 8.26 -5.52 -9.67
N VAL A 284 8.28 -6.78 -10.07
CA VAL A 284 7.25 -7.76 -9.72
C VAL A 284 7.88 -8.85 -8.87
N PHE A 285 7.33 -9.07 -7.68
CA PHE A 285 7.79 -10.08 -6.73
C PHE A 285 7.08 -11.41 -7.00
N ASP A 286 7.84 -12.43 -7.36
CA ASP A 286 7.32 -13.78 -7.55
C ASP A 286 6.75 -14.35 -6.24
N ASP A 287 5.75 -15.25 -6.36
CA ASP A 287 5.10 -15.94 -5.24
C ASP A 287 4.66 -14.98 -4.12
N THR A 288 4.10 -13.83 -4.51
CA THR A 288 3.71 -12.71 -3.63
C THR A 288 2.31 -12.24 -4.01
N GLY A 289 1.49 -11.90 -3.02
CA GLY A 289 0.12 -11.42 -3.20
C GLY A 289 0.01 -9.90 -3.26
N HIS A 290 -1.06 -9.36 -2.65
CA HIS A 290 -1.46 -7.95 -2.77
C HIS A 290 -0.63 -6.98 -1.91
N VAL A 291 0.08 -7.46 -0.92
CA VAL A 291 0.78 -6.62 0.05
C VAL A 291 2.28 -6.99 0.14
N PRO A 292 3.06 -6.78 -0.93
CA PRO A 292 4.47 -7.16 -0.98
C PRO A 292 5.29 -6.55 0.17
N MET A 293 4.91 -5.37 0.67
CA MET A 293 5.56 -4.69 1.80
C MET A 293 5.40 -5.42 3.14
N VAL A 294 4.45 -6.36 3.23
CA VAL A 294 4.21 -7.22 4.40
C VAL A 294 4.69 -8.64 4.14
N GLU A 295 4.52 -9.10 2.90
CA GLU A 295 4.85 -10.49 2.53
C GLU A 295 6.35 -10.71 2.38
N ARG A 296 7.09 -9.69 1.91
CA ARG A 296 8.55 -9.69 1.70
C ARG A 296 9.17 -8.36 2.17
N PRO A 297 9.06 -8.05 3.47
CA PRO A 297 9.38 -6.71 3.97
C PRO A 297 10.84 -6.32 3.74
N MET A 298 11.79 -7.23 3.90
CA MET A 298 13.21 -6.92 3.71
C MET A 298 13.49 -6.57 2.25
N THR A 299 13.08 -7.44 1.32
CA THR A 299 13.23 -7.20 -0.13
C THR A 299 12.52 -5.94 -0.59
N PHE A 300 11.32 -5.67 -0.06
CA PHE A 300 10.56 -4.46 -0.35
C PHE A 300 11.29 -3.21 0.16
N ASN A 301 11.75 -3.23 1.41
CA ASN A 301 12.43 -2.09 2.03
C ASN A 301 13.71 -1.72 1.26
N GLU A 302 14.54 -2.70 0.92
CA GLU A 302 15.75 -2.48 0.14
C GLU A 302 15.45 -1.91 -1.24
N CYS A 303 14.51 -2.51 -1.97
CA CYS A 303 14.10 -2.07 -3.30
C CYS A 303 13.60 -0.61 -3.31
N VAL A 304 12.77 -0.23 -2.34
CA VAL A 304 12.24 1.14 -2.26
C VAL A 304 13.28 2.12 -1.76
N LEU A 305 14.09 1.77 -0.76
CA LEU A 305 15.17 2.63 -0.26
C LEU A 305 16.22 2.91 -1.33
N GLU A 306 16.61 1.91 -2.12
CA GLU A 306 17.49 2.09 -3.27
C GLU A 306 16.91 3.10 -4.24
N PHE A 307 15.66 2.92 -4.66
CA PHE A 307 14.98 3.83 -5.59
C PHE A 307 14.89 5.26 -5.10
N ILE A 308 14.47 5.48 -3.84
CA ILE A 308 14.31 6.84 -3.30
C ILE A 308 15.64 7.52 -2.95
N SER A 309 16.74 6.79 -2.96
CA SER A 309 18.10 7.29 -2.70
C SER A 309 18.87 7.63 -3.96
N GLU A 310 18.35 7.30 -5.14
CA GLU A 310 18.98 7.63 -6.41
C GLU A 310 19.15 9.16 -6.59
N PRO A 311 20.29 9.63 -7.13
CA PRO A 311 20.48 11.04 -7.45
C PRO A 311 19.42 11.57 -8.42
N ARG A 312 19.03 12.84 -8.30
CA ARG A 312 18.23 13.52 -9.33
C ARG A 312 19.00 13.53 -10.65
N GLY A 313 18.37 13.11 -11.74
CA GLY A 313 18.92 13.23 -13.09
C GLY A 313 19.50 11.96 -13.70
N GLN A 314 19.57 10.84 -12.99
CA GLN A 314 19.83 9.55 -13.61
C GLN A 314 18.51 8.88 -14.04
N GLN A 315 17.92 9.36 -15.11
CA GLN A 315 17.08 8.52 -15.96
C GLN A 315 18.04 7.56 -16.64
N THR A 316 18.22 6.39 -16.08
CA THR A 316 19.10 5.37 -16.64
C THR A 316 18.52 4.88 -17.95
N GLU A 317 19.20 5.18 -19.04
CA GLU A 317 19.27 4.28 -20.17
C GLU A 317 19.80 2.93 -19.64
N ASP A 318 19.01 1.87 -19.85
CA ASP A 318 19.42 0.47 -19.78
C ASP A 318 19.53 -0.23 -18.40
N VAL A 319 18.44 -0.91 -18.01
CA VAL A 319 18.55 -2.17 -17.25
C VAL A 319 17.75 -3.24 -18.01
N GLY A 320 18.30 -3.66 -19.12
CA GLY A 320 17.84 -4.82 -19.87
C GLY A 320 19.00 -5.77 -20.16
N LYS A 321 19.45 -6.56 -19.16
CA LYS A 321 20.03 -7.90 -19.38
C LYS A 321 20.24 -8.61 -18.05
N PRO A 322 19.62 -9.77 -17.81
CA PRO A 322 20.06 -10.65 -16.74
C PRO A 322 21.46 -11.15 -17.06
N ALA A 323 22.35 -11.14 -16.09
CA ALA A 323 23.69 -11.69 -16.20
C ALA A 323 23.58 -13.16 -16.65
N ALA A 324 24.11 -13.44 -17.82
CA ALA A 324 24.22 -14.79 -18.33
C ALA A 324 25.12 -15.61 -17.39
N GLY A 325 24.57 -16.76 -16.98
CA GLY A 325 25.28 -17.73 -16.16
C GLY A 325 26.63 -18.10 -16.75
N VAL A 326 27.64 -18.12 -15.91
CA VAL A 326 28.94 -18.74 -16.19
C VAL A 326 28.75 -20.24 -16.08
N SER A 327 28.75 -20.91 -17.23
CA SER A 327 28.96 -22.35 -17.32
C SER A 327 30.45 -22.66 -17.33
N SER A 328 30.92 -23.41 -16.39
CA SER A 328 32.01 -24.35 -16.54
C SER A 328 31.97 -25.38 -15.44
#